data_5f75c73f3c6f18ac7143a523abf217c3
#
_entry.id   5f75c73f3c6f18ac7143a523abf217c3
#
_cell.length_a   1.000
_cell.length_b   1.000
_cell.length_c   1.000
_cell.angle_alpha   90.00
_cell.angle_beta   90.00
_cell.angle_gamma   90.00
#
_symmetry.space_group_name_H-M   'P 1'
#
loop_
_entity.id
_entity.type
_entity.pdbx_description
1 polymer ?
#
loop_
_entity_poly.entity_id
_entity_poly.type
_entity_poly.pdbx_seq_one_letter_code
_entity_poly.pdbx_strand_id
1 'polypeptide(L)'
;MKILVLNGPNLNMLGMREEDIYGSETLDDIEAKLKNKSDTNECEVYFYQSNAEHELIDAIHIAFENGTDSIIFNPAGYTHTSVALRDAILAVKIPFYEVHISDINSREEFRKKSYFSDIAEKVFSGHGTKGYVLALEAALKK
;
A
#
# COMPACT_ATOMS: atom_id res chain seq x y z
N MET A 1 0.73 -1.51 18.43
CA MET A 1 0.65 -0.76 17.17
C MET A 1 -0.28 -1.49 16.20
N LYS A 2 -1.13 -0.76 15.52
CA LYS A 2 -2.06 -1.30 14.54
C LYS A 2 -1.76 -0.71 13.18
N ILE A 3 -1.56 -1.55 12.17
CA ILE A 3 -1.18 -1.15 10.81
C ILE A 3 -2.16 -1.73 9.79
N LEU A 4 -2.69 -0.88 8.92
CA LEU A 4 -3.48 -1.29 7.77
C LEU A 4 -2.57 -1.42 6.55
N VAL A 5 -2.66 -2.54 5.86
CA VAL A 5 -2.05 -2.72 4.53
C VAL A 5 -3.18 -2.62 3.51
N LEU A 6 -3.17 -1.54 2.74
CA LEU A 6 -4.26 -1.19 1.82
C LEU A 6 -3.80 -1.31 0.39
N ASN A 7 -4.51 -2.11 -0.38
CA ASN A 7 -4.15 -2.45 -1.75
C ASN A 7 -5.25 -2.07 -2.73
N GLY A 8 -4.86 -1.38 -3.78
CA GLY A 8 -5.77 -0.88 -4.81
C GLY A 8 -6.11 -1.89 -5.90
N PRO A 9 -6.63 -1.40 -7.03
CA PRO A 9 -7.22 -2.24 -8.08
C PRO A 9 -6.20 -3.16 -8.73
N ASN A 10 -6.67 -4.33 -9.10
CA ASN A 10 -5.92 -5.36 -9.82
C ASN A 10 -4.83 -6.07 -9.00
N LEU A 11 -4.59 -5.66 -7.75
CA LEU A 11 -3.59 -6.33 -6.92
C LEU A 11 -4.05 -7.72 -6.48
N ASN A 12 -5.33 -7.99 -6.53
CA ASN A 12 -5.87 -9.35 -6.36
C ASN A 12 -5.42 -10.31 -7.47
N MET A 13 -4.93 -9.77 -8.59
CA MET A 13 -4.44 -10.56 -9.72
C MET A 13 -2.92 -10.76 -9.73
N LEU A 14 -2.23 -10.37 -8.66
CA LEU A 14 -0.79 -10.59 -8.56
C LEU A 14 -0.47 -12.08 -8.68
N GLY A 15 0.64 -12.37 -9.38
CA GLY A 15 1.07 -13.74 -9.67
C GLY A 15 0.44 -14.32 -10.93
N MET A 16 -0.61 -13.67 -11.46
CA MET A 16 -1.36 -14.15 -12.63
C MET A 16 -1.31 -13.20 -13.81
N ARG A 17 -0.72 -12.01 -13.66
CA ARG A 17 -0.64 -11.01 -14.74
C ARG A 17 0.75 -10.37 -14.78
N GLU A 18 1.19 -10.09 -16.00
CA GLU A 18 2.42 -9.30 -16.24
C GLU A 18 3.56 -9.66 -15.28
N GLU A 19 3.90 -10.96 -15.19
CA GLU A 19 4.94 -11.45 -14.28
C GLU A 19 6.29 -10.76 -14.48
N ASP A 20 6.58 -10.30 -15.68
CA ASP A 20 7.81 -9.58 -16.00
C ASP A 20 7.91 -8.26 -15.21
N ILE A 21 6.76 -7.67 -14.86
CA ILE A 21 6.70 -6.38 -14.15
C ILE A 21 6.49 -6.60 -12.65
N TYR A 22 5.60 -7.53 -12.27
CA TYR A 22 5.12 -7.67 -10.89
C TYR A 22 5.64 -8.92 -10.18
N GLY A 23 6.28 -9.86 -10.90
CA GLY A 23 6.74 -11.13 -10.32
C GLY A 23 5.62 -12.15 -10.20
N SER A 24 5.94 -13.31 -9.62
CA SER A 24 5.02 -14.45 -9.49
C SER A 24 4.37 -14.60 -8.12
N GLU A 25 4.77 -13.79 -7.13
CA GLU A 25 4.14 -13.83 -5.81
C GLU A 25 2.72 -13.32 -5.88
N THR A 26 1.82 -13.98 -5.13
CA THR A 26 0.44 -13.56 -5.01
C THR A 26 0.27 -12.57 -3.87
N LEU A 27 -0.88 -11.91 -3.81
CA LEU A 27 -1.19 -11.02 -2.69
C LEU A 27 -1.24 -11.81 -1.37
N ASP A 28 -1.76 -13.06 -1.40
CA ASP A 28 -1.79 -13.92 -0.21
C ASP A 28 -0.38 -14.22 0.29
N ASP A 29 0.58 -14.43 -0.61
CA ASP A 29 1.98 -14.65 -0.24
C ASP A 29 2.56 -13.44 0.49
N ILE A 30 2.26 -12.24 -0.01
CA ILE A 30 2.71 -10.99 0.61
C ILE A 30 2.09 -10.85 2.00
N GLU A 31 0.79 -11.08 2.12
CA GLU A 31 0.08 -10.97 3.39
C GLU A 31 0.65 -11.93 4.43
N ALA A 32 0.97 -13.17 4.03
CA ALA A 32 1.56 -14.15 4.94
C ALA A 32 2.91 -13.68 5.48
N LYS A 33 3.75 -13.11 4.61
CA LYS A 33 5.06 -12.58 5.03
C LYS A 33 4.92 -11.44 6.02
N LEU A 34 3.99 -10.52 5.75
CA LEU A 34 3.77 -9.36 6.62
C LEU A 34 3.19 -9.79 7.97
N LYS A 35 2.30 -10.77 7.95
CA LYS A 35 1.71 -11.30 9.17
C LYS A 35 2.76 -11.94 10.07
N ASN A 36 3.63 -12.77 9.50
CA ASN A 36 4.73 -13.39 10.25
C ASN A 36 5.62 -12.33 10.90
N LYS A 37 5.97 -11.31 10.15
CA LYS A 37 6.82 -10.23 10.65
C LYS A 37 6.13 -9.43 11.74
N SER A 38 4.85 -9.15 11.59
CA SER A 38 4.09 -8.40 12.58
C SER A 38 3.95 -9.19 13.89
N ASP A 39 3.73 -10.50 13.81
CA ASP A 39 3.58 -11.35 14.98
C ASP A 39 4.86 -11.35 15.83
N THR A 40 6.05 -11.37 15.21
CA THR A 40 7.31 -11.33 15.95
C THR A 40 7.62 -9.95 16.55
N ASN A 41 6.91 -8.91 16.15
CA ASN A 41 7.12 -7.55 16.62
C ASN A 41 5.95 -7.02 17.46
N GLU A 42 5.06 -7.90 17.89
CA GLU A 42 3.89 -7.55 18.70
C GLU A 42 3.04 -6.44 18.07
N CYS A 43 2.86 -6.50 16.76
CA CYS A 43 2.11 -5.55 15.99
C CYS A 43 0.88 -6.23 15.40
N GLU A 44 -0.25 -5.55 15.43
CA GLU A 44 -1.46 -6.02 14.75
C GLU A 44 -1.43 -5.46 13.34
N VAL A 45 -1.41 -6.33 12.32
CA VAL A 45 -1.53 -5.93 10.93
C VAL A 45 -2.83 -6.49 10.35
N TYR A 46 -3.56 -5.69 9.60
CA TYR A 46 -4.75 -6.15 8.89
C TYR A 46 -4.71 -5.64 7.46
N PHE A 47 -5.46 -6.33 6.59
CA PHE A 47 -5.32 -6.17 5.15
C PHE A 47 -6.66 -5.87 4.51
N TYR A 48 -6.66 -5.02 3.50
CA TYR A 48 -7.83 -4.80 2.68
C TYR A 48 -7.40 -4.52 1.23
N GLN A 49 -8.09 -5.14 0.29
CA GLN A 49 -7.88 -4.92 -1.13
C GLN A 49 -9.22 -4.68 -1.80
N SER A 50 -9.29 -3.71 -2.70
CA SER A 50 -10.49 -3.48 -3.49
C SER A 50 -10.14 -2.85 -4.83
N ASN A 51 -10.96 -3.15 -5.82
CA ASN A 51 -10.90 -2.48 -7.12
C ASN A 51 -11.73 -1.19 -7.13
N ALA A 52 -12.59 -0.99 -6.13
CA ALA A 52 -13.49 0.15 -6.06
C ALA A 52 -12.86 1.29 -5.27
N GLU A 53 -12.77 2.46 -5.88
CA GLU A 53 -12.19 3.64 -5.24
C GLU A 53 -12.92 4.00 -3.95
N HIS A 54 -14.25 3.97 -3.96
CA HIS A 54 -15.03 4.34 -2.77
C HIS A 54 -14.82 3.36 -1.60
N GLU A 55 -14.58 2.08 -1.88
CA GLU A 55 -14.29 1.11 -0.83
C GLU A 55 -12.93 1.36 -0.18
N LEU A 56 -11.95 1.80 -0.98
CA LEU A 56 -10.65 2.18 -0.45
C LEU A 56 -10.75 3.43 0.42
N ILE A 57 -11.56 4.39 0.02
CA ILE A 57 -11.85 5.58 0.81
C ILE A 57 -12.48 5.19 2.15
N ASP A 58 -13.48 4.32 2.11
CA ASP A 58 -14.16 3.85 3.32
C ASP A 58 -13.20 3.13 4.24
N ALA A 59 -12.28 2.33 3.70
CA ALA A 59 -11.27 1.63 4.49
C ALA A 59 -10.35 2.61 5.23
N ILE A 60 -9.99 3.71 4.59
CA ILE A 60 -9.18 4.77 5.22
C ILE A 60 -9.97 5.42 6.36
N HIS A 61 -11.26 5.71 6.16
CA HIS A 61 -12.11 6.26 7.21
C HIS A 61 -12.25 5.31 8.39
N ILE A 62 -12.43 4.01 8.12
CA ILE A 62 -12.51 2.98 9.16
C ILE A 62 -11.20 2.91 9.94
N ALA A 63 -10.05 3.03 9.26
CA ALA A 63 -8.74 3.04 9.93
C ALA A 63 -8.65 4.19 10.94
N PHE A 64 -9.21 5.35 10.61
CA PHE A 64 -9.27 6.47 11.53
C PHE A 64 -10.14 6.13 12.75
N GLU A 65 -11.29 5.53 12.53
CA GLU A 65 -12.24 5.20 13.58
C GLU A 65 -11.73 4.11 14.53
N ASN A 66 -10.96 3.15 14.01
CA ASN A 66 -10.51 2.01 14.81
C ASN A 66 -9.13 2.21 15.46
N GLY A 67 -8.55 3.40 15.34
CA GLY A 67 -7.28 3.71 15.99
C GLY A 67 -6.04 3.16 15.28
N THR A 68 -6.10 2.98 13.97
CA THR A 68 -4.94 2.56 13.19
C THR A 68 -3.82 3.59 13.29
N ASP A 69 -2.60 3.11 13.55
CA ASP A 69 -1.44 3.97 13.78
C ASP A 69 -0.71 4.34 12.48
N SER A 70 -0.74 3.45 11.49
CA SER A 70 0.00 3.62 10.23
C SER A 70 -0.69 2.87 9.11
N ILE A 71 -0.51 3.36 7.89
CA ILE A 71 -1.05 2.70 6.69
C ILE A 71 0.10 2.42 5.73
N ILE A 72 0.14 1.19 5.22
CA ILE A 72 1.01 0.83 4.10
C ILE A 72 0.09 0.79 2.89
N PHE A 73 0.31 1.68 1.93
CA PHE A 73 -0.65 1.91 0.84
C PHE A 73 -0.01 1.67 -0.52
N ASN A 74 -0.56 0.72 -1.26
CA ASN A 74 -0.27 0.55 -2.68
C ASN A 74 -1.54 0.92 -3.45
N PRO A 75 -1.63 2.16 -3.97
CA PRO A 75 -2.85 2.61 -4.67
C PRO A 75 -3.02 1.98 -6.06
N ALA A 76 -1.99 1.30 -6.57
CA ALA A 76 -1.99 0.72 -7.90
C ALA A 76 -2.30 1.80 -8.96
N GLY A 77 -3.23 1.54 -9.89
CA GLY A 77 -3.55 2.52 -10.93
C GLY A 77 -4.11 3.85 -10.39
N TYR A 78 -4.73 3.84 -9.23
CA TYR A 78 -5.22 5.08 -8.63
C TYR A 78 -4.12 6.03 -8.16
N THR A 79 -2.87 5.58 -8.13
CA THR A 79 -1.71 6.42 -7.84
C THR A 79 -1.68 7.65 -8.74
N HIS A 80 -2.10 7.48 -9.97
CA HIS A 80 -1.94 8.47 -11.04
C HIS A 80 -3.22 9.25 -11.34
N THR A 81 -4.33 8.92 -10.69
CA THR A 81 -5.66 9.45 -11.04
C THR A 81 -6.50 9.91 -9.87
N SER A 82 -6.29 9.38 -8.65
CA SER A 82 -7.25 9.59 -7.58
C SER A 82 -6.91 10.75 -6.65
N VAL A 83 -7.49 11.89 -6.91
CA VAL A 83 -7.48 13.01 -5.96
C VAL A 83 -8.32 12.66 -4.74
N ALA A 84 -9.43 11.92 -4.93
CA ALA A 84 -10.32 11.54 -3.83
C ALA A 84 -9.61 10.71 -2.76
N LEU A 85 -8.76 9.75 -3.17
CA LEU A 85 -7.97 8.97 -2.22
C LEU A 85 -6.90 9.81 -1.52
N ARG A 86 -6.26 10.72 -2.26
CA ARG A 86 -5.33 11.67 -1.65
C ARG A 86 -6.02 12.47 -0.54
N ASP A 87 -7.21 12.97 -0.82
CA ASP A 87 -7.98 13.75 0.14
C ASP A 87 -8.38 12.93 1.36
N ALA A 88 -8.73 11.65 1.17
CA ALA A 88 -9.06 10.77 2.29
C ALA A 88 -7.86 10.56 3.23
N ILE A 89 -6.68 10.34 2.67
CA ILE A 89 -5.44 10.19 3.44
C ILE A 89 -5.15 11.47 4.23
N LEU A 90 -5.28 12.62 3.59
CA LEU A 90 -5.04 13.90 4.27
C LEU A 90 -6.05 14.14 5.39
N ALA A 91 -7.30 13.74 5.19
CA ALA A 91 -8.37 13.96 6.17
C ALA A 91 -8.13 13.21 7.48
N VAL A 92 -7.62 11.98 7.41
CA VAL A 92 -7.45 11.14 8.61
C VAL A 92 -6.13 11.43 9.35
N LYS A 93 -5.16 12.04 8.69
CA LYS A 93 -3.86 12.39 9.27
C LYS A 93 -3.09 11.19 9.83
N ILE A 94 -3.36 9.99 9.34
CA ILE A 94 -2.60 8.80 9.71
C ILE A 94 -1.36 8.78 8.82
N PRO A 95 -0.14 8.61 9.39
CA PRO A 95 1.06 8.51 8.57
C PRO A 95 0.99 7.27 7.69
N PHE A 96 1.46 7.39 6.44
CA PHE A 96 1.42 6.26 5.53
C PHE A 96 2.71 6.13 4.74
N TYR A 97 2.95 4.91 4.28
CA TYR A 97 4.10 4.54 3.46
C TYR A 97 3.56 4.06 2.12
N GLU A 98 4.05 4.69 1.05
CA GLU A 98 3.60 4.37 -0.31
C GLU A 98 4.44 3.23 -0.87
N VAL A 99 3.78 2.22 -1.45
CA VAL A 99 4.46 1.05 -2.03
C VAL A 99 4.03 0.87 -3.49
N HIS A 100 5.01 0.64 -4.35
CA HIS A 100 4.81 0.24 -5.74
C HIS A 100 5.73 -0.93 -6.02
N ILE A 101 5.19 -2.01 -6.60
CA ILE A 101 5.98 -3.21 -6.92
C ILE A 101 6.95 -2.90 -8.05
N SER A 102 6.48 -2.26 -9.13
CA SER A 102 7.34 -1.81 -10.21
C SER A 102 7.96 -0.45 -9.89
N ASP A 103 9.02 -0.10 -10.61
CA ASP A 103 9.54 1.27 -10.57
C ASP A 103 8.66 2.13 -11.48
N ILE A 104 7.81 2.97 -10.91
CA ILE A 104 6.89 3.80 -11.68
C ILE A 104 7.60 4.79 -12.60
N ASN A 105 8.84 5.16 -12.27
CA ASN A 105 9.64 6.07 -13.12
C ASN A 105 10.20 5.39 -14.37
N SER A 106 10.17 4.05 -14.40
CA SER A 106 10.65 3.26 -15.55
C SER A 106 9.53 2.80 -16.46
N ARG A 107 8.31 3.22 -16.20
CA ARG A 107 7.14 2.79 -16.97
C ARG A 107 6.64 3.92 -17.87
N GLU A 108 5.41 3.83 -18.36
CA GLU A 108 4.84 4.84 -19.25
C GLU A 108 4.84 6.22 -18.57
N GLU A 109 4.92 7.27 -19.35
CA GLU A 109 5.02 8.64 -18.84
C GLU A 109 3.92 9.01 -17.87
N PHE A 110 2.68 8.56 -18.12
CA PHE A 110 1.55 8.87 -17.24
C PHE A 110 1.64 8.20 -15.87
N ARG A 111 2.54 7.21 -15.69
CA ARG A 111 2.73 6.51 -14.41
C ARG A 111 3.81 7.14 -13.54
N LYS A 112 4.52 8.13 -14.03
CA LYS A 112 5.62 8.76 -13.29
C LYS A 112 5.14 9.67 -12.18
N LYS A 113 3.96 10.25 -12.32
CA LYS A 113 3.40 11.14 -11.31
C LYS A 113 2.55 10.38 -10.31
N SER A 114 2.85 10.54 -9.02
CA SER A 114 2.03 10.02 -7.93
C SER A 114 1.32 11.16 -7.21
N TYR A 115 0.04 10.98 -6.94
CA TYR A 115 -0.73 11.92 -6.11
C TYR A 115 -0.49 11.70 -4.61
N PHE A 116 0.42 10.80 -4.23
CA PHE A 116 0.63 10.43 -2.83
C PHE A 116 2.07 10.67 -2.36
N SER A 117 3.05 10.68 -3.25
CA SER A 117 4.46 10.68 -2.86
C SER A 117 4.86 11.93 -2.05
N ASP A 118 4.26 13.06 -2.33
CA ASP A 118 4.58 14.32 -1.65
C ASP A 118 4.06 14.36 -0.20
N ILE A 119 3.10 13.52 0.15
CA ILE A 119 2.51 13.47 1.49
C ILE A 119 2.84 12.19 2.25
N ALA A 120 3.50 11.23 1.62
CA ALA A 120 3.90 9.97 2.26
C ALA A 120 5.09 10.19 3.20
N GLU A 121 5.15 9.38 4.27
CA GLU A 121 6.33 9.35 5.13
C GLU A 121 7.55 8.88 4.35
N LYS A 122 7.35 7.87 3.51
CA LYS A 122 8.39 7.33 2.62
C LYS A 122 7.75 6.58 1.46
N VAL A 123 8.48 6.49 0.36
CA VAL A 123 8.03 5.79 -0.86
C VAL A 123 8.99 4.62 -1.12
N PHE A 124 8.43 3.45 -1.33
CA PHE A 124 9.19 2.25 -1.73
C PHE A 124 8.71 1.84 -3.11
N SER A 125 9.55 2.05 -4.11
CA SER A 125 9.20 1.81 -5.51
C SER A 125 10.32 1.02 -6.20
N GLY A 126 9.95 0.01 -6.97
CA GLY A 126 10.92 -0.77 -7.74
C GLY A 126 11.61 -1.88 -6.94
N HIS A 127 11.14 -2.20 -5.75
CA HIS A 127 11.70 -3.28 -4.93
C HIS A 127 10.95 -4.60 -5.09
N GLY A 128 10.05 -4.68 -6.06
CA GLY A 128 9.16 -5.82 -6.17
C GLY A 128 8.27 -5.91 -4.94
N THR A 129 7.87 -7.12 -4.59
CA THR A 129 7.03 -7.37 -3.41
C THR A 129 7.75 -7.09 -2.09
N LYS A 130 9.09 -7.05 -2.11
CA LYS A 130 9.89 -6.72 -0.95
C LYS A 130 9.61 -5.30 -0.42
N GLY A 131 9.08 -4.43 -1.27
CA GLY A 131 8.69 -3.08 -0.87
C GLY A 131 7.72 -3.06 0.31
N TYR A 132 6.82 -4.03 0.38
CA TYR A 132 5.88 -4.15 1.50
C TYR A 132 6.60 -4.43 2.82
N VAL A 133 7.59 -5.33 2.78
CA VAL A 133 8.38 -5.66 3.98
C VAL A 133 9.18 -4.45 4.45
N LEU A 134 9.80 -3.74 3.51
CA LEU A 134 10.55 -2.51 3.81
C LEU A 134 9.64 -1.44 4.43
N ALA A 135 8.43 -1.31 3.93
CA ALA A 135 7.45 -0.36 4.47
C ALA A 135 7.03 -0.73 5.89
N LEU A 136 6.79 -2.02 6.13
CA LEU A 136 6.44 -2.48 7.48
C LEU A 136 7.58 -2.23 8.46
N GLU A 137 8.82 -2.52 8.06
CA GLU A 137 9.99 -2.24 8.90
C GLU A 137 10.10 -0.75 9.24
N ALA A 138 9.85 0.13 8.25
CA ALA A 138 9.89 1.57 8.47
C ALA A 138 8.78 2.00 9.45
N ALA A 139 7.58 1.47 9.32
CA ALA A 139 6.45 1.78 10.19
C ALA A 139 6.72 1.32 11.63
N LEU A 140 7.36 0.16 11.81
CA LEU A 140 7.66 -0.39 13.13
C LEU A 140 8.73 0.40 13.89
N LYS A 141 9.59 1.12 13.18
CA LYS A 141 10.66 1.93 13.80
C LYS A 141 10.18 3.28 14.31
N LYS A 142 8.98 3.67 13.98
CA LYS A 142 8.47 5.00 14.28
C LYS A 142 7.86 5.14 15.71
#